data_216893e50ca94c5851cc0a9617a66bbb
#
_entry.id   216893e50ca94c5851cc0a9617a66bbb
#
_cell.length_a   1.000
_cell.length_b   1.000
_cell.length_c   1.000
_cell.angle_alpha   90.00
_cell.angle_beta   90.00
_cell.angle_gamma   90.00
#
_symmetry.space_group_name_H-M   'P 1'
#
loop_
_entity.id
_entity.type
_entity.pdbx_description
1 polymer ?
#
loop_
_entity_poly.entity_id
_entity_poly.type
_entity_poly.pdbx_seq_one_letter_code
_entity_poly.pdbx_strand_id
1 'polypeptide(L)'
;MGKKVLVVDDEKSIVEILTLNLKNEGYTVCEAYDGEEAVRKAESEKPDLILLDVMLPNMDGFSVCKKIRETSSVPILMITAREEEVDKVLGLELGADDYITKPFSVRELLARVKANMRRSDIVPQQAEVENDIVEIGCFTLDCNRYELYKNGKLIDLTVREFELIKFLSAQPNKIYSRKSLLEYVWDYACLLYTSP
;
A
#
# COMPACT_ATOMS: atom_id res chain seq x y z
N MET A 1 13.91 -14.09 -7.29
CA MET A 1 14.54 -13.03 -6.46
C MET A 1 13.64 -12.77 -5.29
N GLY A 2 14.18 -12.59 -4.06
CA GLY A 2 13.35 -12.22 -2.90
C GLY A 2 12.79 -10.82 -3.07
N LYS A 3 11.56 -10.59 -2.60
CA LYS A 3 10.93 -9.26 -2.60
C LYS A 3 11.70 -8.28 -1.74
N LYS A 4 11.74 -7.02 -2.18
CA LYS A 4 12.51 -5.94 -1.55
C LYS A 4 11.59 -4.98 -0.81
N VAL A 5 11.92 -4.68 0.45
CA VAL A 5 11.22 -3.69 1.28
C VAL A 5 12.15 -2.52 1.56
N LEU A 6 11.69 -1.30 1.33
CA LEU A 6 12.35 -0.09 1.81
C LEU A 6 11.78 0.27 3.18
N VAL A 7 12.64 0.36 4.20
CA VAL A 7 12.27 0.79 5.55
C VAL A 7 12.78 2.20 5.77
N VAL A 8 11.89 3.12 6.12
CA VAL A 8 12.17 4.54 6.32
C VAL A 8 11.72 4.96 7.71
N ASP A 9 12.66 5.26 8.60
CA ASP A 9 12.42 5.77 9.95
C ASP A 9 13.72 6.45 10.42
N ASP A 10 13.65 7.58 11.11
CA ASP A 10 14.83 8.28 11.63
C ASP A 10 15.42 7.60 12.89
N GLU A 11 14.62 6.78 13.57
CA GLU A 11 15.04 5.98 14.71
C GLU A 11 15.76 4.69 14.26
N LYS A 12 17.10 4.67 14.33
CA LYS A 12 17.90 3.50 13.92
C LYS A 12 17.48 2.20 14.61
N SER A 13 17.09 2.27 15.89
CA SER A 13 16.62 1.11 16.65
C SER A 13 15.36 0.48 16.04
N ILE A 14 14.44 1.29 15.54
CA ILE A 14 13.23 0.82 14.85
C ILE A 14 13.62 0.18 13.53
N VAL A 15 14.45 0.85 12.73
CA VAL A 15 14.95 0.32 11.45
C VAL A 15 15.63 -1.03 11.63
N GLU A 16 16.51 -1.17 12.62
CA GLU A 16 17.21 -2.43 12.93
C GLU A 16 16.24 -3.56 13.28
N ILE A 17 15.26 -3.28 14.16
CA ILE A 17 14.23 -4.26 14.56
C ILE A 17 13.41 -4.70 13.35
N LEU A 18 12.93 -3.75 12.55
CA LEU A 18 12.14 -4.04 11.36
C LEU A 18 12.95 -4.81 10.32
N THR A 19 14.19 -4.38 10.07
CA THR A 19 15.09 -5.04 9.13
C THR A 19 15.36 -6.49 9.52
N LEU A 20 15.66 -6.76 10.80
CA LEU A 20 15.89 -8.10 11.29
C LEU A 20 14.68 -9.01 11.06
N ASN A 21 13.48 -8.54 11.42
CA ASN A 21 12.26 -9.32 11.30
C ASN A 21 11.86 -9.55 9.84
N LEU A 22 12.00 -8.55 8.98
CA LEU A 22 11.72 -8.68 7.55
C LEU A 22 12.70 -9.65 6.86
N LYS A 23 14.00 -9.59 7.20
CA LYS A 23 14.99 -10.55 6.69
C LYS A 23 14.68 -11.99 7.13
N ASN A 24 14.23 -12.19 8.37
CA ASN A 24 13.81 -13.49 8.86
C ASN A 24 12.58 -14.06 8.10
N GLU A 25 11.74 -13.19 7.55
CA GLU A 25 10.62 -13.56 6.68
C GLU A 25 11.01 -13.73 5.19
N GLY A 26 12.31 -13.59 4.88
CA GLY A 26 12.85 -13.83 3.54
C GLY A 26 12.85 -12.60 2.62
N TYR A 27 12.54 -11.40 3.13
CA TYR A 27 12.61 -10.16 2.35
C TYR A 27 14.05 -9.62 2.26
N THR A 28 14.38 -9.00 1.13
CA THR A 28 15.53 -8.12 1.01
C THR A 28 15.15 -6.74 1.54
N VAL A 29 15.99 -6.11 2.37
CA VAL A 29 15.68 -4.83 2.99
C VAL A 29 16.71 -3.79 2.57
N CYS A 30 16.23 -2.62 2.14
CA CYS A 30 17.00 -1.38 2.05
C CYS A 30 16.45 -0.39 3.09
N GLU A 31 17.31 0.47 3.60
CA GLU A 31 17.04 1.34 4.75
C GLU A 31 17.24 2.79 4.35
N ALA A 32 16.41 3.70 4.86
CA ALA A 32 16.58 5.13 4.74
C ALA A 32 16.24 5.80 6.08
N TYR A 33 16.93 6.89 6.40
CA TYR A 33 16.83 7.56 7.70
C TYR A 33 16.29 8.99 7.60
N ASP A 34 16.00 9.46 6.41
CA ASP A 34 15.34 10.73 6.14
C ASP A 34 14.51 10.68 4.86
N GLY A 35 13.66 11.69 4.67
CA GLY A 35 12.73 11.72 3.53
C GLY A 35 13.40 11.89 2.17
N GLU A 36 14.52 12.60 2.09
CA GLU A 36 15.24 12.76 0.81
C GLU A 36 15.93 11.46 0.40
N GLU A 37 16.54 10.77 1.37
CA GLU A 37 17.13 9.45 1.14
C GLU A 37 16.05 8.44 0.71
N ALA A 38 14.87 8.50 1.35
CA ALA A 38 13.74 7.63 1.00
C ALA A 38 13.33 7.78 -0.46
N VAL A 39 13.13 9.02 -0.95
CA VAL A 39 12.78 9.27 -2.34
C VAL A 39 13.85 8.76 -3.30
N ARG A 40 15.13 9.07 -3.04
CA ARG A 40 16.25 8.58 -3.88
C ARG A 40 16.30 7.06 -3.94
N LYS A 41 16.12 6.37 -2.79
CA LYS A 41 16.15 4.90 -2.71
C LYS A 41 14.92 4.26 -3.32
N ALA A 42 13.74 4.88 -3.22
CA ALA A 42 12.55 4.40 -3.91
C ALA A 42 12.76 4.33 -5.44
N GLU A 43 13.40 5.33 -6.02
CA GLU A 43 13.70 5.37 -7.45
C GLU A 43 14.82 4.40 -7.86
N SER A 44 15.93 4.37 -7.11
CA SER A 44 17.13 3.60 -7.47
C SER A 44 16.98 2.11 -7.16
N GLU A 45 16.40 1.75 -6.01
CA GLU A 45 16.30 0.40 -5.52
C GLU A 45 15.05 -0.34 -6.00
N LYS A 46 14.03 0.41 -6.45
CA LYS A 46 12.74 -0.10 -6.93
C LYS A 46 12.16 -1.17 -5.98
N PRO A 47 11.83 -0.79 -4.73
CA PRO A 47 11.29 -1.73 -3.76
C PRO A 47 9.90 -2.23 -4.18
N ASP A 48 9.51 -3.41 -3.70
CA ASP A 48 8.17 -3.97 -3.87
C ASP A 48 7.18 -3.45 -2.82
N LEU A 49 7.67 -2.83 -1.73
CA LEU A 49 6.88 -2.20 -0.69
C LEU A 49 7.74 -1.20 0.09
N ILE A 50 7.14 -0.12 0.55
CA ILE A 50 7.78 0.89 1.40
C ILE A 50 7.07 0.92 2.76
N LEU A 51 7.85 0.79 3.85
CA LEU A 51 7.46 1.13 5.21
C LEU A 51 7.95 2.55 5.48
N LEU A 52 7.04 3.48 5.75
CA LEU A 52 7.35 4.90 5.80
C LEU A 52 6.85 5.53 7.09
N ASP A 53 7.78 5.99 7.94
CA ASP A 53 7.40 6.81 9.07
C ASP A 53 6.90 8.18 8.61
N VAL A 54 5.86 8.67 9.29
CA VAL A 54 5.31 10.02 9.04
C VAL A 54 6.20 11.09 9.65
N MET A 55 6.79 10.82 10.81
CA MET A 55 7.54 11.81 11.59
C MET A 55 9.03 11.83 11.24
N LEU A 56 9.35 12.12 9.99
CA LEU A 56 10.74 12.23 9.52
C LEU A 56 11.26 13.67 9.63
N PRO A 57 12.57 13.86 9.87
CA PRO A 57 13.20 15.16 9.84
C PRO A 57 13.29 15.70 8.40
N ASN A 58 13.32 17.02 8.27
CA ASN A 58 13.46 17.79 7.02
C ASN A 58 12.29 17.65 6.04
N MET A 59 11.90 16.42 5.69
CA MET A 59 10.77 16.11 4.80
C MET A 59 9.91 15.04 5.46
N ASP A 60 8.70 15.41 5.88
CA ASP A 60 7.76 14.49 6.51
C ASP A 60 7.30 13.35 5.56
N GLY A 61 6.82 12.26 6.15
CA GLY A 61 6.41 11.08 5.39
C GLY A 61 5.27 11.32 4.41
N PHE A 62 4.39 12.28 4.66
CA PHE A 62 3.33 12.65 3.72
C PHE A 62 3.91 13.29 2.45
N SER A 63 4.88 14.19 2.61
CA SER A 63 5.60 14.81 1.50
C SER A 63 6.40 13.77 0.71
N VAL A 64 7.02 12.81 1.39
CA VAL A 64 7.72 11.67 0.76
C VAL A 64 6.74 10.82 -0.05
N CYS A 65 5.60 10.43 0.54
CA CYS A 65 4.57 9.66 -0.14
C CYS A 65 4.11 10.34 -1.42
N LYS A 66 3.77 11.62 -1.33
CA LYS A 66 3.34 12.42 -2.49
C LYS A 66 4.39 12.42 -3.61
N LYS A 67 5.68 12.64 -3.29
CA LYS A 67 6.76 12.61 -4.28
C LYS A 67 6.93 11.26 -4.95
N ILE A 68 6.88 10.17 -4.15
CA ILE A 68 6.98 8.81 -4.71
C ILE A 68 5.79 8.53 -5.64
N ARG A 69 4.59 8.98 -5.30
CA ARG A 69 3.39 8.81 -6.13
C ARG A 69 3.43 9.56 -7.47
N GLU A 70 4.29 10.57 -7.64
CA GLU A 70 4.50 11.22 -8.94
C GLU A 70 5.09 10.26 -9.99
N THR A 71 5.80 9.22 -9.55
CA THR A 71 6.58 8.33 -10.44
C THR A 71 6.34 6.83 -10.20
N SER A 72 5.63 6.44 -9.14
CA SER A 72 5.50 5.03 -8.75
C SER A 72 4.20 4.74 -8.02
N SER A 73 3.62 3.57 -8.34
CA SER A 73 2.47 2.96 -7.65
C SER A 73 2.87 1.94 -6.58
N VAL A 74 4.16 1.85 -6.21
CA VAL A 74 4.65 0.91 -5.18
C VAL A 74 3.82 0.99 -3.89
N PRO A 75 3.40 -0.13 -3.29
CA PRO A 75 2.65 -0.12 -2.04
C PRO A 75 3.41 0.63 -0.93
N ILE A 76 2.74 1.59 -0.27
CA ILE A 76 3.27 2.36 0.86
C ILE A 76 2.42 2.08 2.09
N LEU A 77 3.04 1.47 3.10
CA LEU A 77 2.49 1.30 4.44
C LEU A 77 3.06 2.39 5.35
N MET A 78 2.21 3.34 5.74
CA MET A 78 2.63 4.41 6.64
C MET A 78 2.66 3.96 8.09
N ILE A 79 3.69 4.38 8.82
CA ILE A 79 3.87 4.14 10.25
C ILE A 79 3.82 5.51 10.96
N THR A 80 3.08 5.64 12.05
CA THR A 80 2.96 6.93 12.72
C THR A 80 2.67 6.82 14.21
N ALA A 81 3.14 7.79 14.97
CA ALA A 81 2.73 7.99 16.37
C ALA A 81 1.42 8.78 16.51
N ARG A 82 0.86 9.33 15.42
CA ARG A 82 -0.35 10.14 15.47
C ARG A 82 -1.59 9.26 15.39
N GLU A 83 -2.45 9.38 16.40
CA GLU A 83 -3.70 8.64 16.50
C GLU A 83 -4.90 9.43 15.90
N GLU A 84 -4.69 10.67 15.49
CA GLU A 84 -5.78 11.52 15.01
C GLU A 84 -6.36 10.97 13.69
N GLU A 85 -7.66 10.82 13.65
CA GLU A 85 -8.42 10.33 12.48
C GLU A 85 -8.12 11.17 11.23
N VAL A 86 -7.84 12.45 11.42
CA VAL A 86 -7.49 13.39 10.33
C VAL A 86 -6.17 13.05 9.65
N ASP A 87 -5.16 12.62 10.40
CA ASP A 87 -3.85 12.24 9.83
C ASP A 87 -3.93 10.92 9.05
N LYS A 88 -4.79 9.99 9.49
CA LYS A 88 -5.07 8.74 8.75
C LYS A 88 -5.76 9.03 7.42
N VAL A 89 -6.77 9.87 7.45
CA VAL A 89 -7.50 10.30 6.24
C VAL A 89 -6.56 11.03 5.28
N LEU A 90 -5.72 11.93 5.79
CA LEU A 90 -4.75 12.67 4.99
C LEU A 90 -3.72 11.74 4.32
N GLY A 91 -3.18 10.76 5.06
CA GLY A 91 -2.23 9.80 4.50
C GLY A 91 -2.82 8.97 3.36
N LEU A 92 -4.07 8.54 3.53
CA LEU A 92 -4.80 7.80 2.49
C LEU A 92 -5.13 8.68 1.28
N GLU A 93 -5.50 9.95 1.48
CA GLU A 93 -5.72 10.94 0.41
C GLU A 93 -4.46 11.22 -0.41
N LEU A 94 -3.29 11.13 0.22
CA LEU A 94 -1.99 11.31 -0.43
C LEU A 94 -1.48 10.05 -1.13
N GLY A 95 -2.26 8.95 -1.10
CA GLY A 95 -1.98 7.73 -1.85
C GLY A 95 -1.26 6.63 -1.06
N ALA A 96 -1.27 6.67 0.28
CA ALA A 96 -0.85 5.52 1.08
C ALA A 96 -1.83 4.35 0.92
N ASP A 97 -1.32 3.13 0.89
CA ASP A 97 -2.12 1.91 0.71
C ASP A 97 -2.62 1.34 2.04
N ASP A 98 -1.87 1.53 3.11
CA ASP A 98 -2.23 1.07 4.43
C ASP A 98 -1.55 1.94 5.51
N TYR A 99 -1.92 1.72 6.75
CA TYR A 99 -1.55 2.57 7.86
C TYR A 99 -1.43 1.78 9.16
N ILE A 100 -0.40 2.05 9.96
CA ILE A 100 -0.20 1.44 11.26
C ILE A 100 0.21 2.47 12.31
N THR A 101 -0.39 2.44 13.50
CA THR A 101 -0.07 3.37 14.59
C THR A 101 0.98 2.80 15.53
N LYS A 102 1.95 3.64 15.94
CA LYS A 102 2.87 3.36 17.05
C LYS A 102 2.12 3.54 18.40
N PRO A 103 2.26 2.63 19.38
CA PRO A 103 3.04 1.39 19.33
C PRO A 103 2.32 0.28 18.58
N PHE A 104 3.02 -0.46 17.74
CA PHE A 104 2.52 -1.62 17.01
C PHE A 104 3.28 -2.89 17.40
N SER A 105 2.66 -4.04 17.21
CA SER A 105 3.37 -5.30 17.31
C SER A 105 4.08 -5.63 15.99
N VAL A 106 5.31 -6.18 16.08
CA VAL A 106 6.02 -6.66 14.87
C VAL A 106 5.18 -7.68 14.09
N ARG A 107 4.40 -8.50 14.79
CA ARG A 107 3.50 -9.48 14.17
C ARG A 107 2.41 -8.81 13.33
N GLU A 108 1.82 -7.74 13.82
CA GLU A 108 0.83 -6.95 13.08
C GLU A 108 1.45 -6.33 11.83
N LEU A 109 2.60 -5.69 11.97
CA LEU A 109 3.30 -5.07 10.84
C LEU A 109 3.63 -6.11 9.77
N LEU A 110 4.19 -7.27 10.14
CA LEU A 110 4.49 -8.35 9.19
C LEU A 110 3.23 -8.89 8.49
N ALA A 111 2.11 -8.99 9.21
CA ALA A 111 0.84 -9.39 8.61
C ALA A 111 0.38 -8.40 7.53
N ARG A 112 0.49 -7.08 7.81
CA ARG A 112 0.16 -6.01 6.85
C ARG A 112 1.12 -5.99 5.66
N VAL A 113 2.42 -6.16 5.90
CA VAL A 113 3.42 -6.30 4.82
C VAL A 113 3.06 -7.47 3.91
N LYS A 114 2.78 -8.65 4.47
CA LYS A 114 2.37 -9.83 3.70
C LYS A 114 1.06 -9.60 2.92
N ALA A 115 0.11 -8.89 3.50
CA ALA A 115 -1.16 -8.57 2.83
C ALA A 115 -0.94 -7.64 1.63
N ASN A 116 -0.16 -6.57 1.80
CA ASN A 116 0.14 -5.63 0.71
C ASN A 116 1.05 -6.26 -0.36
N MET A 117 2.00 -7.12 0.03
CA MET A 117 2.85 -7.87 -0.91
C MET A 117 2.09 -8.91 -1.75
N ARG A 118 1.12 -9.63 -1.15
CA ARG A 118 0.30 -10.61 -1.91
C ARG A 118 -0.50 -9.97 -3.02
N ARG A 119 -0.95 -8.74 -2.81
CA ARG A 119 -1.70 -7.97 -3.81
C ARG A 119 -0.85 -7.63 -5.04
N SER A 120 0.48 -7.49 -4.86
CA SER A 120 1.42 -7.31 -5.97
C SER A 120 1.86 -8.64 -6.63
N ASP A 121 1.55 -9.80 -6.01
CA ASP A 121 1.96 -11.14 -6.47
C ASP A 121 0.83 -11.96 -7.10
N ILE A 122 -0.36 -11.43 -7.27
CA ILE A 122 -1.42 -12.15 -7.97
C ILE A 122 -1.07 -12.24 -9.45
N VAL A 123 0.01 -12.99 -9.72
CA VAL A 123 0.17 -13.75 -10.96
C VAL A 123 -0.64 -15.03 -10.76
N PRO A 124 -1.60 -15.37 -11.59
CA PRO A 124 -2.45 -16.53 -11.39
C PRO A 124 -1.59 -17.80 -11.39
N GLN A 125 -1.39 -18.39 -10.20
CA GLN A 125 -1.11 -19.83 -10.16
C GLN A 125 -2.41 -20.53 -10.56
N GLN A 126 -2.31 -21.41 -11.53
CA GLN A 126 -3.35 -22.23 -12.13
C GLN A 126 -4.26 -22.91 -11.07
N ALA A 127 -5.27 -22.19 -10.61
CA ALA A 127 -6.53 -22.73 -10.15
C ALA A 127 -7.56 -22.28 -11.19
N GLU A 128 -8.52 -23.11 -11.54
CA GLU A 128 -9.56 -22.86 -12.54
C GLU A 128 -10.15 -21.44 -12.32
N VAL A 129 -9.74 -20.53 -13.21
CA VAL A 129 -10.03 -19.10 -13.08
C VAL A 129 -11.36 -18.88 -13.75
N GLU A 130 -12.43 -18.70 -13.00
CA GLU A 130 -13.52 -17.87 -13.48
C GLU A 130 -12.87 -16.53 -13.88
N ASN A 131 -13.01 -16.18 -15.16
CA ASN A 131 -12.50 -14.91 -15.69
C ASN A 131 -13.24 -13.76 -15.00
N ASP A 132 -12.70 -13.27 -13.89
CA ASP A 132 -13.21 -12.11 -13.16
C ASP A 132 -12.75 -10.82 -13.87
N ILE A 133 -13.18 -10.70 -15.14
CA ILE A 133 -12.95 -9.53 -15.98
C ILE A 133 -14.25 -8.74 -16.01
N VAL A 134 -14.18 -7.50 -15.58
CA VAL A 134 -15.30 -6.56 -15.58
C VAL A 134 -15.09 -5.52 -16.67
N GLU A 135 -15.99 -5.47 -17.66
CA GLU A 135 -15.96 -4.46 -18.72
C GLU A 135 -16.93 -3.32 -18.40
N ILE A 136 -16.43 -2.08 -18.44
CA ILE A 136 -17.18 -0.86 -18.15
C ILE A 136 -16.89 0.18 -19.22
N GLY A 137 -17.70 0.21 -20.27
CA GLY A 137 -17.49 1.12 -21.38
C GLY A 137 -16.15 0.89 -22.08
N CYS A 138 -15.23 1.85 -21.97
CA CYS A 138 -13.89 1.73 -22.54
C CYS A 138 -12.84 1.15 -21.56
N PHE A 139 -13.27 0.76 -20.37
CA PHE A 139 -12.40 0.20 -19.34
C PHE A 139 -12.60 -1.31 -19.21
N THR A 140 -11.51 -2.02 -19.01
CA THR A 140 -11.46 -3.45 -18.70
C THR A 140 -10.71 -3.63 -17.39
N LEU A 141 -11.38 -4.13 -16.35
CA LEU A 141 -10.76 -4.48 -15.06
C LEU A 141 -10.45 -5.97 -15.06
N ASP A 142 -9.19 -6.32 -14.93
CA ASP A 142 -8.74 -7.68 -14.62
C ASP A 142 -8.59 -7.82 -13.10
N CYS A 143 -9.62 -8.35 -12.45
CA CYS A 143 -9.64 -8.48 -10.99
C CYS A 143 -8.65 -9.53 -10.47
N ASN A 144 -8.19 -10.44 -11.34
CA ASN A 144 -7.19 -11.44 -10.98
C ASN A 144 -5.77 -10.85 -10.96
N ARG A 145 -5.50 -9.91 -11.89
CA ARG A 145 -4.20 -9.26 -12.02
C ARG A 145 -4.11 -7.91 -11.33
N TYR A 146 -5.24 -7.39 -10.84
CA TYR A 146 -5.34 -6.02 -10.33
C TYR A 146 -4.91 -4.96 -11.36
N GLU A 147 -5.28 -5.18 -12.62
CA GLU A 147 -4.93 -4.33 -13.75
C GLU A 147 -6.17 -3.65 -14.33
N LEU A 148 -6.06 -2.36 -14.62
CA LEU A 148 -7.06 -1.59 -15.35
C LEU A 148 -6.55 -1.22 -16.72
N TYR A 149 -7.34 -1.51 -17.74
CA TYR A 149 -7.06 -1.10 -19.11
C TYR A 149 -8.08 -0.09 -19.59
N LYS A 150 -7.64 0.92 -20.32
CA LYS A 150 -8.50 1.84 -21.08
C LYS A 150 -8.20 1.70 -22.56
N ASN A 151 -9.17 1.26 -23.35
CA ASN A 151 -8.98 0.98 -24.79
C ASN A 151 -7.76 0.06 -25.04
N GLY A 152 -7.55 -0.95 -24.21
CA GLY A 152 -6.43 -1.89 -24.31
C GLY A 152 -5.08 -1.37 -23.82
N LYS A 153 -5.00 -0.13 -23.31
CA LYS A 153 -3.77 0.44 -22.73
C LYS A 153 -3.85 0.33 -21.21
N LEU A 154 -2.83 -0.29 -20.61
CA LEU A 154 -2.68 -0.41 -19.16
C LEU A 154 -2.62 0.98 -18.51
N ILE A 155 -3.37 1.15 -17.42
CA ILE A 155 -3.33 2.31 -16.52
C ILE A 155 -2.64 1.87 -15.25
N ASP A 156 -1.59 2.57 -14.86
CA ASP A 156 -0.89 2.32 -13.61
C ASP A 156 -1.71 2.88 -12.44
N LEU A 157 -2.08 2.01 -11.50
CA LEU A 157 -2.90 2.32 -10.34
C LEU A 157 -2.27 1.72 -9.10
N THR A 158 -2.41 2.42 -7.98
CA THR A 158 -2.17 1.80 -6.67
C THR A 158 -3.23 0.73 -6.42
N VAL A 159 -2.94 -0.21 -5.53
CA VAL A 159 -3.88 -1.28 -5.16
C VAL A 159 -5.21 -0.69 -4.65
N ARG A 160 -5.16 0.41 -3.90
CA ARG A 160 -6.37 1.05 -3.35
C ARG A 160 -7.21 1.75 -4.41
N GLU A 161 -6.58 2.37 -5.38
CA GLU A 161 -7.30 2.96 -6.52
C GLU A 161 -8.01 1.87 -7.33
N PHE A 162 -7.35 0.73 -7.54
CA PHE A 162 -7.98 -0.41 -8.20
C PHE A 162 -9.17 -0.95 -7.38
N GLU A 163 -9.00 -1.18 -6.07
CA GLU A 163 -10.07 -1.64 -5.16
C GLU A 163 -11.26 -0.67 -5.16
N LEU A 164 -11.00 0.63 -5.14
CA LEU A 164 -12.04 1.65 -5.22
C LEU A 164 -12.82 1.55 -6.54
N ILE A 165 -12.13 1.43 -7.67
CA ILE A 165 -12.76 1.29 -8.99
C ILE A 165 -13.57 -0.01 -9.04
N LYS A 166 -13.00 -1.12 -8.58
CA LYS A 166 -13.68 -2.41 -8.49
C LYS A 166 -14.96 -2.30 -7.65
N PHE A 167 -14.89 -1.67 -6.48
CA PHE A 167 -16.05 -1.47 -5.61
C PHE A 167 -17.14 -0.63 -6.26
N LEU A 168 -16.78 0.49 -6.88
CA LEU A 168 -17.72 1.36 -7.58
C LEU A 168 -18.36 0.68 -8.80
N SER A 169 -17.59 -0.13 -9.51
CA SER A 169 -18.05 -0.86 -10.70
C SER A 169 -19.07 -1.94 -10.38
N ALA A 170 -19.02 -2.53 -9.19
CA ALA A 170 -19.98 -3.54 -8.75
C ALA A 170 -21.40 -2.98 -8.54
N GLN A 171 -21.56 -1.67 -8.35
CA GLN A 171 -22.84 -1.01 -8.12
C GLN A 171 -22.92 0.34 -8.88
N PRO A 172 -23.00 0.35 -10.20
CA PRO A 172 -22.81 1.53 -11.06
C PRO A 172 -23.85 2.64 -10.88
N ASN A 173 -24.98 2.35 -10.25
CA ASN A 173 -26.07 3.32 -10.06
C ASN A 173 -26.20 3.79 -8.59
N LYS A 174 -25.24 3.48 -7.74
CA LYS A 174 -25.28 3.86 -6.33
C LYS A 174 -24.33 5.02 -6.04
N ILE A 175 -24.85 6.01 -5.31
CA ILE A 175 -24.07 7.14 -4.84
C ILE A 175 -23.55 6.83 -3.43
N TYR A 176 -22.26 7.00 -3.24
CA TYR A 176 -21.60 6.81 -1.94
C TYR A 176 -21.08 8.12 -1.41
N SER A 177 -21.19 8.33 -0.09
CA SER A 177 -20.50 9.44 0.57
C SER A 177 -19.00 9.14 0.63
N ARG A 178 -18.17 10.18 0.71
CA ARG A 178 -16.72 10.03 0.92
C ARG A 178 -16.41 9.17 2.13
N LYS A 179 -17.13 9.38 3.25
CA LYS A 179 -16.98 8.60 4.46
C LYS A 179 -17.24 7.11 4.22
N SER A 180 -18.34 6.78 3.54
CA SER A 180 -18.66 5.39 3.21
C SER A 180 -17.61 4.73 2.31
N LEU A 181 -17.03 5.47 1.35
CA LEU A 181 -15.97 4.94 0.48
C LEU A 181 -14.70 4.66 1.28
N LEU A 182 -14.32 5.55 2.18
CA LEU A 182 -13.17 5.34 3.06
C LEU A 182 -13.39 4.12 3.95
N GLU A 183 -14.54 3.97 4.58
CA GLU A 183 -14.88 2.80 5.40
C GLU A 183 -14.83 1.51 4.58
N TYR A 184 -15.43 1.47 3.38
CA TYR A 184 -15.46 0.24 2.57
C TYR A 184 -14.11 -0.15 1.97
N VAL A 185 -13.33 0.80 1.47
CA VAL A 185 -12.07 0.49 0.76
C VAL A 185 -10.90 0.34 1.73
N TRP A 186 -10.94 0.99 2.89
CA TRP A 186 -9.84 0.98 3.87
C TRP A 186 -10.15 0.21 5.16
N ASP A 187 -11.38 0.21 5.68
CA ASP A 187 -11.75 -0.50 6.91
C ASP A 187 -12.04 -1.99 6.74
N TYR A 188 -12.44 -2.42 5.56
CA TYR A 188 -12.65 -3.85 5.30
C TYR A 188 -11.37 -4.69 5.50
N ALA A 189 -10.21 -4.07 5.36
CA ALA A 189 -8.93 -4.71 5.67
C ALA A 189 -8.68 -4.83 7.20
N CYS A 190 -9.30 -3.99 8.02
CA CYS A 190 -9.14 -3.99 9.48
C CYS A 190 -10.04 -5.02 10.16
N LEU A 191 -11.26 -5.25 9.65
CA LEU A 191 -12.26 -6.15 10.25
C LEU A 191 -11.93 -7.64 10.10
N LEU A 192 -11.10 -8.02 9.14
CA LEU A 192 -10.67 -9.42 8.96
C LEU A 192 -9.67 -9.88 10.03
N TYR A 193 -9.17 -8.98 10.88
CA TYR A 193 -8.18 -9.31 11.91
C TYR A 193 -8.66 -9.07 13.36
N THR A 194 -9.94 -8.68 13.56
CA THR A 194 -10.51 -8.40 14.89
C THR A 194 -11.62 -9.37 15.29
N SER A 195 -11.63 -10.60 14.79
CA SER A 195 -12.48 -11.65 15.38
C SER A 195 -11.66 -12.50 16.35
N PRO A 196 -12.21 -12.75 17.58
CA PRO A 196 -11.52 -13.38 18.69
C PRO A 196 -11.12 -14.84 18.42
#